data_4a3bf91c70bf85359919b49d29962ddd
#
_entry.id   4a3bf91c70bf85359919b49d29962ddd
#
_cell.length_a   1.000
_cell.length_b   1.000
_cell.length_c   1.000
_cell.angle_alpha   90.00
_cell.angle_beta   90.00
_cell.angle_gamma   90.00
#
_symmetry.space_group_name_H-M   'P 1'
#
loop_
_entity.id
_entity.type
_entity.pdbx_description
1 polymer ?
#
loop_
_entity_poly.entity_id
_entity_poly.type
_entity_poly.pdbx_seq_one_letter_code
_entity_poly.pdbx_strand_id
1 'polypeptide(L)'
;PDVHKTSTEPECFVGVSFLENTGQRKTVRSGKEMVVLEQALAYVCCSVEEGKTKVQRYCRKIYELGYVPICPQYSFSPFLDDGDAEDMQAMRRMSHQILRRCRMVVVCGKETTGTMNTEISMADRLHIICTTLDGLSKIKENE
;
A
#
# COMPACT_ATOMS: atom_id res chain seq x y z
N PRO A 1 22.07 17.07 11.79
CA PRO A 1 22.03 16.79 11.40
C PRO A 1 21.61 16.36 10.74
N ASP A 2 21.90 16.41 10.66
CA ASP A 2 21.71 16.03 10.03
C ASP A 2 21.45 15.58 9.32
N VAL A 3 21.62 15.59 9.35
CA VAL A 3 21.53 15.17 8.71
C VAL A 3 21.21 14.77 8.08
N HIS A 4 21.35 14.85 8.14
CA HIS A 4 21.23 14.48 7.49
C HIS A 4 20.98 14.12 6.74
N LYS A 5 21.04 14.29 6.68
CA LYS A 5 21.07 14.05 6.04
C LYS A 5 20.79 13.75 5.32
N THR A 6 20.95 13.82 5.30
CA THR A 6 20.97 13.52 4.64
C THR A 6 20.73 13.32 3.86
N SER A 7 20.87 13.43 3.78
CA SER A 7 20.82 13.25 2.99
C SER A 7 20.82 12.83 2.22
N THR A 8 20.84 12.98 2.27
CA THR A 8 21.31 12.65 1.40
C THR A 8 20.90 11.59 0.77
N GLU A 9 20.59 10.85 1.07
CA GLU A 9 20.24 9.91 0.51
C GLU A 9 19.52 10.03 -0.60
N PRO A 10 18.87 10.72 -0.64
CA PRO A 10 18.13 10.84 -1.77
C PRO A 10 18.93 11.10 -2.90
N GLU A 11 19.87 11.61 -2.66
CA GLU A 11 20.59 11.95 -3.68
C GLU A 11 21.01 10.85 -4.39
N CYS A 12 20.96 9.82 -3.85
CA CYS A 12 21.43 8.82 -4.51
C CYS A 12 20.66 8.60 -5.69
N PHE A 13 19.48 8.84 -5.81
CA PHE A 13 18.91 8.60 -6.96
C PHE A 13 18.51 9.68 -7.62
N VAL A 14 19.14 10.58 -7.39
CA VAL A 14 18.93 11.64 -8.04
C VAL A 14 19.04 11.42 -9.40
N GLY A 15 19.69 10.64 -9.84
CA GLY A 15 19.92 10.47 -11.13
C GLY A 15 18.78 10.84 -11.87
N VAL A 16 17.95 10.14 -12.19
CA VAL A 16 16.88 10.52 -12.93
C VAL A 16 15.73 9.75 -12.50
N SER A 17 14.79 10.37 -11.93
CA SER A 17 13.70 9.66 -11.40
C SER A 17 12.51 10.54 -11.55
N PHE A 18 11.47 10.05 -12.17
CA PHE A 18 10.29 10.86 -12.26
C PHE A 18 9.09 9.96 -12.26
N LEU A 19 7.93 10.52 -11.91
CA LEU A 19 6.71 9.77 -11.80
C LEU A 19 6.01 9.79 -13.12
N GLU A 20 5.56 8.64 -13.54
CA GLU A 20 4.74 8.55 -14.71
C GLU A 20 3.30 8.80 -14.34
N ASN A 21 2.47 9.05 -15.29
CA ASN A 21 1.07 9.24 -15.03
C ASN A 21 0.43 8.00 -14.46
N THR A 22 1.01 6.85 -14.67
CA THR A 22 0.48 5.62 -14.13
C THR A 22 0.80 5.48 -12.67
N GLY A 23 1.58 6.39 -12.12
CA GLY A 23 1.96 6.24 -10.73
C GLY A 23 3.22 5.44 -10.54
N GLN A 24 3.83 5.02 -11.60
CA GLN A 24 5.06 4.28 -11.50
C GLN A 24 6.22 5.23 -11.70
N ARG A 25 7.34 4.85 -11.17
CA ARG A 25 8.53 5.68 -11.26
C ARG A 25 9.59 4.92 -12.02
N LYS A 26 10.24 5.57 -12.93
CA LYS A 26 11.31 4.98 -13.68
C LYS A 26 12.63 5.55 -13.22
N THR A 27 13.61 4.70 -13.08
CA THR A 27 14.94 5.12 -12.72
C THR A 27 15.88 4.59 -13.78
N VAL A 28 16.70 5.46 -14.34
CA VAL A 28 17.64 5.07 -15.36
C VAL A 28 19.04 5.17 -14.79
N ARG A 29 19.81 4.08 -14.86
CA ARG A 29 21.13 4.07 -14.35
C ARG A 29 22.07 4.42 -15.45
N SER A 30 23.08 5.17 -15.14
CA SER A 30 24.02 5.58 -16.14
C SER A 30 24.88 4.40 -16.54
N GLY A 31 25.41 4.41 -17.65
CA GLY A 31 26.27 3.42 -18.14
C GLY A 31 25.55 2.25 -18.73
N LYS A 32 24.76 1.59 -17.95
CA LYS A 32 24.03 0.53 -18.46
C LYS A 32 22.65 0.92 -18.46
N GLU A 33 22.00 0.80 -19.47
CA GLU A 33 20.69 1.21 -19.53
C GLU A 33 19.84 0.31 -18.76
N MET A 34 19.74 0.41 -17.50
CA MET A 34 18.91 -0.37 -16.68
C MET A 34 17.75 0.43 -16.27
N VAL A 35 16.54 0.05 -16.60
CA VAL A 35 15.34 0.76 -16.21
C VAL A 35 14.66 -0.01 -15.12
N VAL A 36 14.46 0.62 -13.98
CA VAL A 36 13.79 0.01 -12.84
C VAL A 36 12.44 0.69 -12.69
N LEU A 37 11.39 -0.08 -12.72
CA LEU A 37 10.05 0.46 -12.54
C LEU A 37 9.66 0.31 -11.10
N GLU A 38 9.26 1.40 -10.48
CA GLU A 38 8.74 1.37 -9.12
C GLU A 38 7.27 1.12 -9.20
N GLN A 39 6.80 0.16 -8.43
CA GLN A 39 5.40 -0.20 -8.44
C GLN A 39 4.66 0.60 -7.39
N ALA A 40 3.40 0.85 -7.65
CA ALA A 40 2.58 1.62 -6.73
C ALA A 40 2.18 0.80 -5.52
N LEU A 41 2.06 1.45 -4.39
CA LEU A 41 1.64 0.79 -3.16
C LEU A 41 0.12 0.68 -3.15
N ALA A 42 -0.38 -0.49 -2.83
CA ALA A 42 -1.80 -0.76 -2.74
C ALA A 42 -2.13 -1.22 -1.33
N TYR A 43 -2.97 -0.47 -0.65
CA TYR A 43 -3.37 -0.79 0.71
C TYR A 43 -4.45 -1.87 0.65
N VAL A 44 -4.18 -3.01 1.30
CA VAL A 44 -5.12 -4.12 1.28
C VAL A 44 -6.12 -3.94 2.41
N CYS A 45 -7.35 -3.64 2.06
CA CYS A 45 -8.42 -3.40 3.02
C CYS A 45 -9.27 -4.65 3.09
N CYS A 46 -9.17 -5.40 4.18
CA CYS A 46 -9.91 -6.64 4.34
C CYS A 46 -10.26 -6.84 5.80
N SER A 47 -11.14 -7.79 6.07
CA SER A 47 -11.56 -8.08 7.42
C SER A 47 -10.52 -8.94 8.11
N VAL A 48 -10.24 -8.63 9.38
CA VAL A 48 -9.31 -9.43 10.15
C VAL A 48 -9.84 -10.83 10.37
N GLU A 49 -11.14 -11.02 10.23
CA GLU A 49 -11.74 -12.31 10.48
C GLU A 49 -11.61 -13.27 9.32
N GLU A 50 -11.12 -12.81 8.18
CA GLU A 50 -11.04 -13.69 7.02
C GLU A 50 -9.90 -14.68 7.13
N GLY A 51 -8.93 -14.40 7.98
CA GLY A 51 -7.85 -15.34 8.19
C GLY A 51 -6.65 -15.08 7.31
N LYS A 52 -5.50 -15.57 7.79
CA LYS A 52 -4.24 -15.28 7.14
C LYS A 52 -4.15 -15.83 5.73
N THR A 53 -4.68 -17.02 5.51
CA THR A 53 -4.59 -17.65 4.20
C THR A 53 -5.32 -16.86 3.12
N LYS A 54 -6.50 -16.36 3.44
CA LYS A 54 -7.24 -15.56 2.48
C LYS A 54 -6.55 -14.25 2.18
N VAL A 55 -6.03 -13.60 3.22
CA VAL A 55 -5.34 -12.35 3.04
C VAL A 55 -4.09 -12.53 2.19
N GLN A 56 -3.39 -13.64 2.39
CA GLN A 56 -2.22 -13.93 1.58
C GLN A 56 -2.60 -14.10 0.11
N ARG A 57 -3.77 -14.68 -0.15
CA ARG A 57 -4.23 -14.83 -1.52
C ARG A 57 -4.57 -13.47 -2.13
N TYR A 58 -5.18 -12.58 -1.37
CA TYR A 58 -5.46 -11.23 -1.86
C TYR A 58 -4.17 -10.51 -2.20
N CYS A 59 -3.19 -10.60 -1.31
CA CYS A 59 -1.91 -9.94 -1.55
C CYS A 59 -1.21 -10.53 -2.76
N ARG A 60 -1.27 -11.85 -2.93
CA ARG A 60 -0.64 -12.49 -4.07
C ARG A 60 -1.27 -12.00 -5.38
N LYS A 61 -2.59 -11.88 -5.39
CA LYS A 61 -3.28 -11.42 -6.57
C LYS A 61 -2.91 -9.97 -6.90
N ILE A 62 -2.84 -9.12 -5.90
CA ILE A 62 -2.48 -7.72 -6.10
C ILE A 62 -1.04 -7.62 -6.59
N TYR A 63 -0.17 -8.46 -6.05
CA TYR A 63 1.21 -8.51 -6.50
C TYR A 63 1.28 -8.92 -7.98
N GLU A 64 0.48 -9.90 -8.36
CA GLU A 64 0.50 -10.36 -9.74
C GLU A 64 -0.06 -9.31 -10.69
N LEU A 65 -0.88 -8.40 -10.19
CA LEU A 65 -1.40 -7.32 -11.00
C LEU A 65 -0.41 -6.15 -11.13
N GLY A 66 0.74 -6.25 -10.48
CA GLY A 66 1.79 -5.26 -10.65
C GLY A 66 1.90 -4.23 -9.56
N TYR A 67 1.26 -4.44 -8.42
CA TYR A 67 1.30 -3.49 -7.32
C TYR A 67 2.02 -4.07 -6.12
N VAL A 68 2.38 -3.23 -5.17
CA VAL A 68 2.99 -3.67 -3.93
C VAL A 68 1.89 -3.75 -2.88
N PRO A 69 1.47 -4.96 -2.48
CA PRO A 69 0.39 -5.07 -1.50
C PRO A 69 0.88 -4.77 -0.11
N ILE A 70 0.17 -3.90 0.60
CA ILE A 70 0.51 -3.53 1.96
C ILE A 70 -0.68 -3.84 2.84
N CYS A 71 -0.51 -4.74 3.80
CA CYS A 71 -1.56 -5.06 4.75
C CYS A 71 -1.03 -4.82 6.15
N PRO A 72 -1.19 -3.62 6.70
CA PRO A 72 -0.57 -3.27 7.97
C PRO A 72 -1.00 -4.15 9.13
N GLN A 73 -2.24 -4.66 9.08
CA GLN A 73 -2.71 -5.48 10.17
C GLN A 73 -1.80 -6.66 10.43
N TYR A 74 -1.30 -7.28 9.38
CA TYR A 74 -0.42 -8.43 9.55
C TYR A 74 1.02 -8.03 9.82
N SER A 75 1.39 -6.80 9.50
CA SER A 75 2.72 -6.32 9.83
C SER A 75 2.84 -5.96 11.29
N PHE A 76 1.78 -5.44 11.89
CA PHE A 76 1.82 -4.94 13.26
C PHE A 76 1.30 -5.94 14.28
N SER A 77 0.42 -6.85 13.89
CA SER A 77 -0.20 -7.76 14.84
C SER A 77 0.79 -8.62 15.61
N PRO A 78 1.97 -8.99 15.05
CA PRO A 78 2.88 -9.81 15.84
C PRO A 78 3.40 -9.15 17.10
N PHE A 79 3.39 -7.81 17.18
CA PHE A 79 3.91 -7.15 18.36
C PHE A 79 2.90 -6.25 19.06
N LEU A 80 1.64 -6.29 18.65
CA LEU A 80 0.59 -5.52 19.30
C LEU A 80 -0.46 -6.46 19.87
N ASP A 81 -1.01 -6.09 21.00
CA ASP A 81 -2.00 -6.90 21.71
C ASP A 81 -3.38 -6.38 21.34
N ASP A 82 -4.18 -7.21 20.68
CA ASP A 82 -5.51 -6.76 20.26
C ASP A 82 -6.49 -6.66 21.42
N GLY A 83 -6.10 -7.09 22.61
CA GLY A 83 -6.92 -6.89 23.78
C GLY A 83 -6.60 -5.62 24.54
N ASP A 84 -5.58 -4.88 24.09
CA ASP A 84 -5.16 -3.67 24.76
C ASP A 84 -5.62 -2.46 23.97
N ALA A 85 -6.34 -1.55 24.61
CA ALA A 85 -6.92 -0.40 23.90
C ALA A 85 -5.85 0.52 23.34
N GLU A 86 -4.73 0.68 24.04
CA GLU A 86 -3.66 1.55 23.52
C GLU A 86 -3.00 0.94 22.31
N ASP A 87 -2.80 -0.38 22.32
CA ASP A 87 -2.20 -1.04 21.18
C ASP A 87 -3.13 -0.97 19.97
N MET A 88 -4.43 -1.08 20.21
CA MET A 88 -5.37 -0.99 19.10
C MET A 88 -5.42 0.42 18.51
N GLN A 89 -5.27 1.44 19.36
CA GLN A 89 -5.18 2.80 18.86
C GLN A 89 -3.90 3.00 18.07
N ALA A 90 -2.80 2.41 18.54
CA ALA A 90 -1.53 2.48 17.81
C ALA A 90 -1.66 1.80 16.46
N MET A 91 -2.32 0.66 16.41
CA MET A 91 -2.55 -0.06 15.16
C MET A 91 -3.29 0.82 14.16
N ARG A 92 -4.37 1.47 14.62
CA ARG A 92 -5.14 2.33 13.73
C ARG A 92 -4.32 3.52 13.25
N ARG A 93 -3.58 4.13 14.17
CA ARG A 93 -2.79 5.30 13.85
C ARG A 93 -1.72 4.98 12.81
N MET A 94 -1.01 3.86 13.01
CA MET A 94 0.04 3.46 12.11
C MET A 94 -0.52 2.99 10.77
N SER A 95 -1.66 2.30 10.80
CA SER A 95 -2.30 1.86 9.56
C SER A 95 -2.74 3.05 8.73
N HIS A 96 -3.31 4.07 9.36
CA HIS A 96 -3.75 5.25 8.65
C HIS A 96 -2.56 6.04 8.10
N GLN A 97 -1.44 6.00 8.79
CA GLN A 97 -0.24 6.66 8.32
C GLN A 97 0.28 5.99 7.06
N ILE A 98 0.18 4.67 6.99
CA ILE A 98 0.59 3.94 5.81
C ILE A 98 -0.41 4.16 4.68
N LEU A 99 -1.70 4.19 5.00
CA LEU A 99 -2.73 4.38 4.00
C LEU A 99 -2.52 5.68 3.25
N ARG A 100 -2.12 6.72 3.94
CA ARG A 100 -1.88 8.02 3.30
C ARG A 100 -0.79 7.97 2.25
N ARG A 101 0.09 7.00 2.34
CA ARG A 101 1.20 6.88 1.41
C ARG A 101 0.94 5.91 0.30
N CYS A 102 -0.21 5.25 0.33
CA CYS A 102 -0.55 4.30 -0.72
C CYS A 102 -1.22 5.02 -1.87
N ARG A 103 -1.06 4.46 -3.05
CA ARG A 103 -1.67 5.05 -4.23
C ARG A 103 -3.14 4.70 -4.30
N MET A 104 -3.51 3.56 -3.77
CA MET A 104 -4.89 3.11 -3.82
C MET A 104 -5.21 2.22 -2.65
N VAL A 105 -6.49 2.07 -2.39
CA VAL A 105 -7.01 1.13 -1.40
C VAL A 105 -7.76 0.07 -2.17
N VAL A 106 -7.43 -1.20 -1.95
CA VAL A 106 -8.08 -2.31 -2.62
C VAL A 106 -8.91 -3.05 -1.59
N VAL A 107 -10.22 -2.99 -1.76
CA VAL A 107 -11.16 -3.64 -0.84
C VAL A 107 -11.30 -5.09 -1.27
N CYS A 108 -11.00 -6.00 -0.36
CA CYS A 108 -11.03 -7.43 -0.63
C CYS A 108 -12.10 -8.10 0.22
N GLY A 109 -12.67 -9.16 -0.29
CA GLY A 109 -13.70 -9.88 0.44
C GLY A 109 -15.09 -9.41 0.06
N LYS A 110 -16.09 -10.12 0.57
CA LYS A 110 -17.45 -9.85 0.18
C LYS A 110 -18.15 -8.85 1.07
N GLU A 111 -17.69 -8.69 2.29
CA GLU A 111 -18.36 -7.82 3.23
C GLU A 111 -17.37 -6.83 3.81
N THR A 112 -17.86 -5.68 4.22
CA THR A 112 -17.02 -4.68 4.85
C THR A 112 -17.37 -4.60 6.33
N THR A 113 -16.35 -4.41 7.15
CA THR A 113 -16.53 -4.25 8.58
C THR A 113 -16.42 -2.77 8.92
N GLY A 114 -16.66 -2.44 10.18
CA GLY A 114 -16.54 -1.05 10.62
C GLY A 114 -15.16 -0.48 10.40
N THR A 115 -14.13 -1.28 10.66
CA THR A 115 -12.75 -0.84 10.45
C THR A 115 -12.49 -0.58 8.97
N MET A 116 -12.98 -1.47 8.12
CA MET A 116 -12.81 -1.29 6.69
C MET A 116 -13.52 -0.03 6.21
N ASN A 117 -14.73 0.23 6.74
CA ASN A 117 -15.46 1.42 6.35
C ASN A 117 -14.74 2.69 6.77
N THR A 118 -14.05 2.67 7.90
CA THR A 118 -13.27 3.81 8.33
C THR A 118 -12.10 4.06 7.37
N GLU A 119 -11.46 3.01 6.93
CA GLU A 119 -10.34 3.14 6.00
C GLU A 119 -10.83 3.62 4.63
N ILE A 120 -11.97 3.11 4.19
CA ILE A 120 -12.55 3.54 2.92
C ILE A 120 -12.93 5.01 2.99
N SER A 121 -13.52 5.45 4.10
CA SER A 121 -13.89 6.84 4.26
C SER A 121 -12.65 7.75 4.29
N MET A 122 -11.59 7.27 4.91
CA MET A 122 -10.36 8.05 4.95
C MET A 122 -9.77 8.20 3.55
N ALA A 123 -9.80 7.12 2.77
CA ALA A 123 -9.29 7.17 1.41
C ALA A 123 -10.10 8.19 0.59
N ASP A 124 -11.41 8.22 0.80
CA ASP A 124 -12.25 9.16 0.08
C ASP A 124 -11.90 10.59 0.45
N ARG A 125 -11.71 10.88 1.73
CA ARG A 125 -11.36 12.23 2.17
C ARG A 125 -9.99 12.65 1.66
N LEU A 126 -9.08 11.70 1.47
CA LEU A 126 -7.74 12.00 0.99
C LEU A 126 -7.63 11.92 -0.53
N HIS A 127 -8.76 11.66 -1.19
CA HIS A 127 -8.81 11.53 -2.65
C HIS A 127 -7.88 10.42 -3.15
N ILE A 128 -7.83 9.32 -2.38
CA ILE A 128 -7.07 8.15 -2.78
C ILE A 128 -8.04 7.19 -3.45
N ILE A 129 -7.64 6.64 -4.57
CA ILE A 129 -8.49 5.72 -5.32
C ILE A 129 -8.85 4.52 -4.47
N CYS A 130 -10.13 4.17 -4.45
CA CYS A 130 -10.60 3.03 -3.71
C CYS A 130 -11.31 2.10 -4.69
N THR A 131 -10.85 0.88 -4.80
CA THR A 131 -11.44 -0.06 -5.74
C THR A 131 -11.54 -1.42 -5.08
N THR A 132 -12.23 -2.34 -5.73
CA THR A 132 -12.28 -3.72 -5.24
C THR A 132 -11.22 -4.53 -5.97
N LEU A 133 -10.95 -5.72 -5.46
CA LEU A 133 -9.98 -6.59 -6.10
C LEU A 133 -10.46 -6.99 -7.48
N ASP A 134 -11.76 -7.27 -7.62
CA ASP A 134 -12.32 -7.60 -8.91
C ASP A 134 -12.23 -6.42 -9.86
N GLY A 135 -12.50 -5.22 -9.37
CA GLY A 135 -12.40 -4.03 -10.19
C GLY A 135 -10.99 -3.79 -10.69
N LEU A 136 -10.01 -4.02 -9.82
CA LEU A 136 -8.61 -3.84 -10.18
C LEU A 136 -8.21 -4.86 -11.25
N SER A 137 -8.66 -6.10 -11.11
CA SER A 137 -8.37 -7.13 -12.09
C SER A 137 -8.94 -6.76 -13.46
N LYS A 138 -10.15 -6.23 -13.48
CA LYS A 138 -10.78 -5.86 -14.75
C LYS A 138 -10.07 -4.70 -15.42
N ILE A 139 -9.60 -3.75 -14.65
CA ILE A 139 -8.87 -2.64 -15.21
C ILE A 139 -7.61 -3.14 -15.89
N LYS A 140 -6.91 -4.07 -15.27
CA LYS A 140 -5.69 -4.60 -15.86
C LYS A 140 -5.98 -5.42 -17.11
N GLU A 141 -7.08 -6.14 -17.14
CA GLU A 141 -7.41 -6.93 -18.31
C GLU A 141 -7.70 -6.06 -19.51
N ASN A 142 -8.18 -4.85 -19.27
CA ASN A 142 -8.53 -3.96 -20.37
C ASN A 142 -7.36 -3.10 -20.83
N GLU A 143 -6.20 -3.27 -20.21
CA GLU A 143 -5.01 -2.62 -20.70
C GLU A 143 -4.34 -3.49 -21.71
#